data_b38435fdb6f51fca20a508bf723d4caf
#
_entry.id   b38435fdb6f51fca20a508bf723d4caf
#
_cell.length_a   1.000
_cell.length_b   1.000
_cell.length_c   1.000
_cell.angle_alpha   90.00
_cell.angle_beta   90.00
_cell.angle_gamma   90.00
#
_symmetry.space_group_name_H-M   'P 1'
#
loop_
_entity.id
_entity.type
_entity.pdbx_description
1 polymer ?
#
loop_
_entity_poly.entity_id
_entity_poly.type
_entity_poly.pdbx_seq_one_letter_code
_entity_poly.pdbx_strand_id
1 'polypeptide(L)'
;MIGQSSNTSWREIMNYKIEMLTNMKMVYMRNIGSYGSKENFEMMKRFKKWIKQHHLNDELKEYGIYGVPQDDPAKIPSEKCRYDLMLMTNRDFSKDQMVQTGHFEGGKYAVFTVTHTIEKVNLFWRQLPQMIQNNRLNMRQAPIMERYREEEGEDKVCEFLLPIF
;
A
#
# COMPACT_ATOMS: atom_id res chain seq x y z
N MET A 1 24.91 -18.95 -19.55
CA MET A 1 25.18 -17.66 -18.93
C MET A 1 24.06 -16.62 -19.03
N ILE A 2 23.07 -16.87 -19.83
CA ILE A 2 21.89 -15.98 -19.96
C ILE A 2 20.95 -16.09 -18.74
N GLY A 3 21.12 -17.12 -17.88
CA GLY A 3 20.27 -17.34 -16.72
C GLY A 3 20.63 -16.61 -15.43
N GLN A 4 21.80 -15.96 -15.33
CA GLN A 4 22.24 -15.37 -14.07
C GLN A 4 21.73 -13.93 -13.83
N SER A 5 21.57 -13.13 -14.89
CA SER A 5 21.05 -11.76 -14.73
C SER A 5 19.54 -11.73 -14.49
N SER A 6 18.79 -12.68 -15.06
CA SER A 6 17.36 -12.84 -14.80
C SER A 6 17.10 -13.40 -13.40
N ASN A 7 18.01 -14.22 -12.85
CA ASN A 7 17.91 -14.76 -11.49
C ASN A 7 18.14 -13.71 -10.41
N THR A 8 18.96 -12.68 -10.67
CA THR A 8 19.24 -11.65 -9.67
C THR A 8 18.05 -10.70 -9.48
N SER A 9 17.42 -10.26 -10.58
CA SER A 9 16.21 -9.42 -10.48
C SER A 9 15.02 -10.21 -9.92
N TRP A 10 14.96 -11.51 -10.17
CA TRP A 10 13.98 -12.44 -9.61
C TRP A 10 14.10 -12.55 -8.09
N ARG A 11 15.35 -12.68 -7.59
CA ARG A 11 15.64 -12.79 -6.16
C ARG A 11 15.35 -11.50 -5.42
N GLU A 12 15.58 -10.33 -6.04
CA GLU A 12 15.24 -9.03 -5.45
C GLU A 12 13.75 -8.89 -5.21
N ILE A 13 12.92 -9.31 -6.16
CA ILE A 13 11.46 -9.23 -6.06
C ILE A 13 10.90 -10.33 -5.17
N MET A 14 11.55 -11.50 -5.09
CA MET A 14 11.11 -12.63 -4.29
C MET A 14 11.46 -12.53 -2.81
N ASN A 15 12.30 -11.57 -2.43
CA ASN A 15 12.62 -11.36 -1.02
C ASN A 15 11.48 -10.64 -0.35
N TYR A 16 10.89 -11.31 0.62
CA TYR A 16 9.86 -10.73 1.46
C TYR A 16 10.15 -11.03 2.92
N LYS A 17 9.59 -10.22 3.78
CA LYS A 17 9.58 -10.45 5.23
C LYS A 17 8.14 -10.62 5.70
N ILE A 18 7.97 -11.28 6.83
CA ILE A 18 6.65 -11.43 7.44
C ILE A 18 6.49 -10.33 8.50
N GLU A 19 5.37 -9.62 8.43
CA GLU A 19 4.99 -8.65 9.46
C GLU A 19 3.61 -8.99 10.02
N MET A 20 3.48 -8.86 11.32
CA MET A 20 2.18 -8.87 12.01
C MET A 20 1.79 -7.42 12.26
N LEU A 21 0.73 -6.97 11.60
CA LEU A 21 0.18 -5.64 11.81
C LEU A 21 -0.92 -5.69 12.86
N THR A 22 -0.83 -4.80 13.84
CA THR A 22 -1.81 -4.74 14.91
C THR A 22 -3.07 -4.02 14.46
N ASN A 23 -4.17 -4.36 15.08
CA ASN A 23 -5.44 -3.68 14.97
C ASN A 23 -5.30 -2.27 15.56
N MET A 24 -5.66 -1.24 14.81
CA MET A 24 -5.48 0.15 15.21
C MET A 24 -6.56 1.06 14.62
N LYS A 25 -6.79 2.18 15.30
CA LYS A 25 -7.53 3.29 14.72
C LYS A 25 -6.73 3.92 13.58
N MET A 26 -7.41 4.47 12.61
CA MET A 26 -6.78 5.13 11.47
C MET A 26 -7.64 6.27 10.93
N VAL A 27 -7.00 7.15 10.19
CA VAL A 27 -7.65 8.17 9.38
C VAL A 27 -7.41 7.86 7.91
N TYR A 28 -8.33 8.26 7.04
CA TYR A 28 -8.18 8.01 5.62
C TYR A 28 -8.85 9.07 4.75
N MET A 29 -8.31 9.19 3.54
CA MET A 29 -8.94 9.90 2.42
C MET A 29 -9.30 8.86 1.37
N ARG A 30 -10.42 9.07 0.67
CA ARG A 30 -10.89 8.14 -0.37
C ARG A 30 -11.05 8.86 -1.70
N ASN A 31 -10.56 8.23 -2.75
CA ASN A 31 -10.89 8.58 -4.12
C ASN A 31 -11.71 7.45 -4.75
N ILE A 32 -12.74 7.82 -5.50
CA ILE A 32 -13.55 6.86 -6.26
C ILE A 32 -13.30 7.13 -7.74
N GLY A 33 -12.74 6.13 -8.42
CA GLY A 33 -12.35 6.25 -9.83
C GLY A 33 -11.30 5.20 -10.19
N SER A 34 -10.73 5.33 -11.40
CA SER A 34 -9.73 4.41 -11.91
C SER A 34 -8.47 4.41 -11.03
N TYR A 35 -7.92 3.22 -10.75
CA TYR A 35 -6.66 3.10 -10.04
C TYR A 35 -5.49 3.64 -10.87
N GLY A 36 -4.51 4.26 -10.19
CA GLY A 36 -3.38 4.89 -10.86
C GLY A 36 -3.69 6.19 -11.56
N SER A 37 -4.84 6.79 -11.29
CA SER A 37 -5.28 8.04 -11.90
C SER A 37 -4.55 9.24 -11.33
N LYS A 38 -4.65 10.38 -12.07
CA LYS A 38 -4.14 11.66 -11.61
C LYS A 38 -4.75 12.07 -10.26
N GLU A 39 -6.02 11.78 -10.06
CA GLU A 39 -6.75 12.08 -8.83
C GLU A 39 -6.14 11.36 -7.62
N ASN A 40 -5.65 10.14 -7.79
CA ASN A 40 -4.97 9.41 -6.73
C ASN A 40 -3.64 10.08 -6.36
N PHE A 41 -2.86 10.55 -7.33
CA PHE A 41 -1.64 11.30 -7.08
C PHE A 41 -1.91 12.61 -6.34
N GLU A 42 -2.93 13.34 -6.76
CA GLU A 42 -3.33 14.59 -6.10
C GLU A 42 -3.79 14.34 -4.67
N MET A 43 -4.49 13.25 -4.43
CA MET A 43 -4.92 12.85 -3.08
C MET A 43 -3.72 12.57 -2.19
N MET A 44 -2.67 11.90 -2.69
CA MET A 44 -1.45 11.64 -1.91
C MET A 44 -0.79 12.96 -1.48
N LYS A 45 -0.71 13.94 -2.37
CA LYS A 45 -0.17 15.26 -2.05
C LYS A 45 -0.98 15.94 -0.95
N ARG A 46 -2.31 15.92 -1.07
CA ARG A 46 -3.20 16.50 -0.06
C ARG A 46 -3.04 15.81 1.28
N PHE A 47 -2.93 14.49 1.28
CA PHE A 47 -2.81 13.70 2.50
C PHE A 47 -1.49 13.97 3.23
N LYS A 48 -0.38 14.01 2.50
CA LYS A 48 0.93 14.36 3.06
C LYS A 48 0.94 15.77 3.66
N LYS A 49 0.30 16.72 2.98
CA LYS A 49 0.14 18.07 3.49
C LYS A 49 -0.69 18.11 4.78
N TRP A 50 -1.80 17.39 4.80
CA TRP A 50 -2.65 17.25 5.96
C TRP A 50 -1.91 16.65 7.15
N ILE A 51 -1.15 15.59 6.92
CA ILE A 51 -0.32 14.91 7.93
C ILE A 51 0.67 15.90 8.56
N LYS A 52 1.36 16.66 7.73
CA LYS A 52 2.31 17.68 8.19
C LYS A 52 1.64 18.78 9.01
N GLN A 53 0.49 19.28 8.55
CA GLN A 53 -0.27 20.32 9.23
C GLN A 53 -0.78 19.89 10.60
N HIS A 54 -1.05 18.61 10.79
CA HIS A 54 -1.56 18.04 12.03
C HIS A 54 -0.48 17.38 12.89
N HIS A 55 0.80 17.59 12.54
CA HIS A 55 1.95 17.09 13.30
C HIS A 55 1.92 15.56 13.47
N LEU A 56 1.62 14.84 12.39
CA LEU A 56 1.53 13.37 12.38
C LEU A 56 2.74 12.71 11.69
N ASN A 57 3.86 13.44 11.54
CA ASN A 57 5.04 12.88 10.89
C ASN A 57 5.66 11.71 11.66
N ASP A 58 5.50 11.67 12.98
CA ASP A 58 5.96 10.52 13.77
C ASP A 58 5.18 9.26 13.44
N GLU A 59 3.86 9.37 13.30
CA GLU A 59 3.01 8.25 12.87
C GLU A 59 3.33 7.81 11.44
N LEU A 60 3.62 8.76 10.56
CA LEU A 60 4.05 8.44 9.19
C LEU A 60 5.35 7.65 9.19
N LYS A 61 6.32 8.04 9.99
CA LYS A 61 7.60 7.32 10.10
C LYS A 61 7.43 5.93 10.68
N GLU A 62 6.61 5.80 11.70
CA GLU A 62 6.39 4.53 12.38
C GLU A 62 5.58 3.55 11.52
N TYR A 63 4.47 4.00 10.95
CA TYR A 63 3.52 3.11 10.27
C TYR A 63 3.54 3.20 8.75
N GLY A 64 3.91 4.37 8.20
CA GLY A 64 3.77 4.65 6.77
C GLY A 64 2.35 5.02 6.38
N ILE A 65 2.20 5.48 5.14
CA ILE A 65 0.90 5.69 4.50
C ILE A 65 0.54 4.43 3.74
N TYR A 66 -0.65 3.88 4.00
CA TYR A 66 -1.15 2.71 3.29
C TYR A 66 -2.04 3.14 2.13
N GLY A 67 -1.74 2.65 0.94
CA GLY A 67 -2.60 2.76 -0.23
C GLY A 67 -3.40 1.48 -0.38
N VAL A 68 -4.71 1.56 -0.34
CA VAL A 68 -5.59 0.39 -0.27
C VAL A 68 -6.62 0.43 -1.39
N PRO A 69 -6.41 -0.36 -2.47
CA PRO A 69 -7.46 -0.57 -3.47
C PRO A 69 -8.52 -1.50 -2.87
N GLN A 70 -9.67 -0.96 -2.56
CA GLN A 70 -10.73 -1.67 -1.84
C GLN A 70 -11.53 -2.61 -2.74
N ASP A 71 -11.49 -2.42 -4.05
CA ASP A 71 -12.34 -3.14 -4.99
C ASP A 71 -11.50 -3.88 -6.03
N ASP A 72 -12.01 -5.01 -6.50
CA ASP A 72 -11.43 -5.76 -7.61
C ASP A 72 -11.82 -5.09 -8.94
N PRO A 73 -10.86 -4.54 -9.70
CA PRO A 73 -11.19 -3.86 -10.97
C PRO A 73 -11.72 -4.80 -12.05
N ALA A 74 -11.56 -6.12 -11.89
CA ALA A 74 -12.17 -7.10 -12.77
C ALA A 74 -13.67 -7.29 -12.50
N LYS A 75 -14.14 -6.91 -11.32
CA LYS A 75 -15.54 -7.10 -10.89
C LYS A 75 -16.32 -5.80 -10.77
N ILE A 76 -15.63 -4.70 -10.45
CA ILE A 76 -16.24 -3.40 -10.20
C ILE A 76 -15.83 -2.44 -11.33
N PRO A 77 -16.78 -1.70 -11.94
CA PRO A 77 -16.43 -0.70 -12.96
C PRO A 77 -15.40 0.31 -12.44
N SER A 78 -14.47 0.72 -13.30
CA SER A 78 -13.35 1.57 -12.91
C SER A 78 -13.80 2.89 -12.27
N GLU A 79 -14.91 3.48 -12.72
CA GLU A 79 -15.44 4.72 -12.17
C GLU A 79 -16.03 4.56 -10.77
N LYS A 80 -16.18 3.34 -10.28
CA LYS A 80 -16.72 3.02 -8.94
C LYS A 80 -15.67 2.45 -8.00
N CYS A 81 -14.46 2.19 -8.48
CA CYS A 81 -13.40 1.63 -7.65
C CYS A 81 -12.94 2.62 -6.58
N ARG A 82 -12.87 2.16 -5.35
CA ARG A 82 -12.45 2.95 -4.20
C ARG A 82 -10.97 2.74 -3.93
N TYR A 83 -10.23 3.83 -3.77
CA TYR A 83 -8.84 3.81 -3.35
C TYR A 83 -8.69 4.67 -2.10
N ASP A 84 -8.19 4.09 -1.02
CA ASP A 84 -8.00 4.76 0.26
C ASP A 84 -6.52 4.97 0.55
N LEU A 85 -6.19 6.17 1.05
CA LEU A 85 -4.92 6.43 1.71
C LEU A 85 -5.17 6.50 3.19
N MET A 86 -4.46 5.66 3.96
CA MET A 86 -4.68 5.49 5.40
C MET A 86 -3.41 5.80 6.18
N LEU A 87 -3.61 6.39 7.36
CA LEU A 87 -2.55 6.57 8.35
C LEU A 87 -3.05 6.08 9.70
N MET A 88 -2.26 5.18 10.32
CA MET A 88 -2.55 4.69 11.67
C MET A 88 -2.29 5.79 12.69
N THR A 89 -3.26 6.07 13.52
CA THR A 89 -3.12 7.04 14.61
C THR A 89 -4.17 6.77 15.68
N ASN A 90 -3.78 6.94 16.94
CA ASN A 90 -4.70 6.85 18.08
C ASN A 90 -5.33 8.20 18.41
N ARG A 91 -4.90 9.28 17.74
CA ARG A 91 -5.46 10.61 17.96
C ARG A 91 -6.84 10.71 17.33
N ASP A 92 -7.69 11.53 17.96
CA ASP A 92 -9.08 11.70 17.53
C ASP A 92 -9.19 12.81 16.46
N PHE A 93 -9.63 12.42 15.28
CA PHE A 93 -9.93 13.32 14.16
C PHE A 93 -11.39 13.22 13.70
N SER A 94 -12.27 12.76 14.59
CA SER A 94 -13.70 12.55 14.27
C SER A 94 -14.42 13.82 13.80
N LYS A 95 -13.91 14.99 14.16
CA LYS A 95 -14.48 16.30 13.76
C LYS A 95 -13.77 16.92 12.56
N ASP A 96 -12.71 16.30 12.04
CA ASP A 96 -12.00 16.80 10.89
C ASP A 96 -12.84 16.63 9.62
N GLN A 97 -12.79 17.64 8.72
CA GLN A 97 -13.58 17.62 7.49
C GLN A 97 -12.80 17.06 6.29
N MET A 98 -11.48 16.97 6.39
CA MET A 98 -10.62 16.51 5.30
C MET A 98 -10.41 15.01 5.30
N VAL A 99 -10.47 14.37 6.46
CA VAL A 99 -10.27 12.94 6.60
C VAL A 99 -11.47 12.29 7.27
N GLN A 100 -11.62 11.00 7.02
CA GLN A 100 -12.56 10.13 7.72
C GLN A 100 -11.80 9.27 8.71
N THR A 101 -12.50 8.79 9.72
CA THR A 101 -11.93 7.89 10.73
C THR A 101 -12.43 6.47 10.50
N GLY A 102 -11.59 5.51 10.84
CA GLY A 102 -11.92 4.11 10.72
C GLY A 102 -11.07 3.25 11.62
N HIS A 103 -11.17 1.96 11.38
CA HIS A 103 -10.46 0.96 12.13
C HIS A 103 -9.77 -0.03 11.18
N PHE A 104 -8.47 -0.24 11.38
CA PHE A 104 -7.70 -1.21 10.63
C PHE A 104 -7.64 -2.51 11.41
N GLU A 105 -8.08 -3.60 10.79
CA GLU A 105 -8.16 -4.91 11.45
C GLU A 105 -6.80 -5.53 11.74
N GLY A 106 -5.79 -5.20 10.94
CA GLY A 106 -4.48 -5.83 11.08
C GLY A 106 -4.42 -7.21 10.46
N GLY A 107 -3.44 -7.98 10.88
CA GLY A 107 -3.21 -9.33 10.42
C GLY A 107 -1.80 -9.59 9.97
N LYS A 108 -1.59 -10.78 9.42
CA LYS A 108 -0.28 -11.23 8.93
C LYS A 108 -0.10 -10.89 7.47
N TYR A 109 1.05 -10.35 7.13
CA TYR A 109 1.37 -9.92 5.77
C TYR A 109 2.76 -10.39 5.35
N ALA A 110 2.88 -10.76 4.08
CA ALA A 110 4.18 -10.88 3.40
C ALA A 110 4.48 -9.52 2.76
N VAL A 111 5.61 -8.92 3.11
CA VAL A 111 5.96 -7.55 2.73
C VAL A 111 7.12 -7.56 1.76
N PHE A 112 6.88 -6.99 0.58
CA PHE A 112 7.84 -6.90 -0.52
C PHE A 112 8.27 -5.45 -0.70
N THR A 113 9.57 -5.21 -0.78
CA THR A 113 10.10 -3.87 -1.07
C THR A 113 10.45 -3.77 -2.55
N VAL A 114 9.87 -2.79 -3.22
CA VAL A 114 10.00 -2.60 -4.66
C VAL A 114 10.40 -1.15 -4.96
N THR A 115 11.35 -0.97 -5.86
CA THR A 115 11.66 0.38 -6.37
C THR A 115 10.42 0.94 -7.07
N HIS A 116 10.02 2.15 -6.71
CA HIS A 116 8.78 2.76 -7.17
C HIS A 116 8.93 3.37 -8.57
N THR A 117 9.14 2.51 -9.56
CA THR A 117 9.14 2.83 -10.99
C THR A 117 8.06 2.00 -11.67
N ILE A 118 7.56 2.49 -12.79
CA ILE A 118 6.55 1.77 -13.60
C ILE A 118 7.05 0.38 -13.95
N GLU A 119 8.32 0.27 -14.38
CA GLU A 119 8.94 -0.99 -14.76
C GLU A 119 8.97 -2.01 -13.59
N LYS A 120 9.46 -1.59 -12.43
CA LYS A 120 9.61 -2.48 -11.26
C LYS A 120 8.26 -2.86 -10.66
N VAL A 121 7.32 -1.94 -10.61
CA VAL A 121 5.96 -2.20 -10.12
C VAL A 121 5.25 -3.20 -11.05
N ASN A 122 5.35 -3.02 -12.36
CA ASN A 122 4.75 -3.96 -13.32
C ASN A 122 5.40 -5.34 -13.23
N LEU A 123 6.71 -5.39 -13.03
CA LEU A 123 7.43 -6.66 -12.86
C LEU A 123 6.96 -7.38 -11.60
N PHE A 124 6.78 -6.67 -10.51
CA PHE A 124 6.25 -7.23 -9.26
C PHE A 124 4.89 -7.90 -9.50
N TRP A 125 3.95 -7.19 -10.13
CA TRP A 125 2.61 -7.74 -10.38
C TRP A 125 2.62 -8.96 -11.29
N ARG A 126 3.49 -8.98 -12.30
CA ARG A 126 3.61 -10.12 -13.21
C ARG A 126 4.17 -11.36 -12.52
N GLN A 127 5.07 -11.20 -11.57
CA GLN A 127 5.75 -12.31 -10.89
C GLN A 127 5.04 -12.77 -9.62
N LEU A 128 4.13 -11.97 -9.10
CA LEU A 128 3.45 -12.27 -7.83
C LEU A 128 2.74 -13.63 -7.82
N PRO A 129 1.96 -14.03 -8.84
CA PRO A 129 1.30 -15.35 -8.83
C PRO A 129 2.27 -16.51 -8.70
N GLN A 130 3.38 -16.48 -9.45
CA GLN A 130 4.40 -17.54 -9.40
C GLN A 130 5.09 -17.58 -8.05
N MET A 131 5.35 -16.42 -7.47
CA MET A 131 5.99 -16.32 -6.18
C MET A 131 5.10 -16.82 -5.05
N ILE A 132 3.82 -16.53 -5.09
CA ILE A 132 2.83 -17.08 -4.15
C ILE A 132 2.87 -18.60 -4.20
N GLN A 133 2.88 -19.17 -5.39
CA GLN A 133 2.92 -20.62 -5.62
C GLN A 133 4.24 -21.22 -5.11
N ASN A 134 5.37 -20.64 -5.50
CA ASN A 134 6.70 -21.17 -5.16
C ASN A 134 6.97 -21.14 -3.65
N ASN A 135 6.45 -20.16 -2.95
CA ASN A 135 6.64 -20.02 -1.50
C ASN A 135 5.48 -20.57 -0.68
N ARG A 136 4.49 -21.15 -1.34
CA ARG A 136 3.29 -21.73 -0.71
C ARG A 136 2.60 -20.74 0.22
N LEU A 137 2.52 -19.48 -0.23
CA LEU A 137 1.84 -18.44 0.53
C LEU A 137 0.34 -18.68 0.47
N ASN A 138 -0.30 -18.67 1.62
CA ASN A 138 -1.73 -18.89 1.73
C ASN A 138 -2.42 -17.55 1.92
N MET A 139 -3.03 -17.03 0.85
CA MET A 139 -3.64 -15.70 0.86
C MET A 139 -4.90 -15.67 1.71
N ARG A 140 -4.99 -14.62 2.52
CA ARG A 140 -6.19 -14.25 3.26
C ARG A 140 -7.03 -13.30 2.40
N GLN A 141 -8.34 -13.34 2.56
CA GLN A 141 -9.25 -12.47 1.81
C GLN A 141 -9.25 -11.05 2.40
N ALA A 142 -8.32 -10.24 1.93
CA ALA A 142 -8.19 -8.82 2.26
C ALA A 142 -7.46 -8.13 1.11
N PRO A 143 -7.54 -6.80 0.98
CA PRO A 143 -6.83 -6.10 -0.08
C PRO A 143 -5.31 -6.24 0.04
N ILE A 144 -4.63 -6.35 -1.10
CA ILE A 144 -3.19 -6.15 -1.16
C ILE A 144 -2.95 -4.65 -1.03
N MET A 145 -2.13 -4.26 -0.07
CA MET A 145 -1.89 -2.85 0.22
C MET A 145 -0.52 -2.42 -0.27
N GLU A 146 -0.39 -1.13 -0.55
CA GLU A 146 0.88 -0.46 -0.75
C GLU A 146 1.22 0.32 0.52
N ARG A 147 2.52 0.54 0.79
CA ARG A 147 2.96 1.34 1.93
C ARG A 147 4.05 2.31 1.50
N TYR A 148 3.88 3.58 1.87
CA TYR A 148 4.74 4.69 1.49
C TYR A 148 5.22 5.43 2.74
N ARG A 149 6.49 5.84 2.76
CA ARG A 149 7.10 6.42 3.95
C ARG A 149 7.71 7.80 3.77
N GLU A 150 7.74 8.34 2.54
CA GLU A 150 8.28 9.67 2.29
C GLU A 150 7.32 10.75 2.81
N GLU A 151 7.85 11.70 3.58
CA GLU A 151 7.05 12.80 4.14
C GLU A 151 6.62 13.79 3.07
N GLU A 152 7.49 14.05 2.09
CA GLU A 152 7.27 15.00 1.01
C GLU A 152 7.76 14.43 -0.32
N GLY A 153 7.14 14.87 -1.41
CA GLY A 153 7.55 14.50 -2.76
C GLY A 153 7.14 13.09 -3.15
N GLU A 154 7.79 12.58 -4.20
CA GLU A 154 7.51 11.26 -4.74
C GLU A 154 8.23 10.17 -3.93
N ASP A 155 7.54 9.07 -3.69
CA ASP A 155 8.09 7.91 -3.03
C ASP A 155 9.01 7.14 -4.00
N LYS A 156 10.26 6.97 -3.62
CA LYS A 156 11.27 6.23 -4.41
C LYS A 156 11.15 4.72 -4.23
N VAL A 157 10.59 4.30 -3.12
CA VAL A 157 10.41 2.90 -2.74
C VAL A 157 8.97 2.70 -2.32
N CYS A 158 8.42 1.57 -2.70
CA CYS A 158 7.07 1.14 -2.31
C CYS A 158 7.18 -0.24 -1.68
N GLU A 159 6.46 -0.46 -0.61
CA GLU A 159 6.28 -1.80 -0.05
C GLU A 159 4.89 -2.32 -0.47
N PHE A 160 4.84 -3.57 -0.91
CA PHE A 160 3.56 -4.26 -1.16
C PHE A 160 3.32 -5.25 -0.04
N LEU A 161 2.13 -5.22 0.54
CA LEU A 161 1.73 -6.06 1.67
C LEU A 161 0.68 -7.05 1.21
N LEU A 162 1.07 -8.30 1.10
CA LEU A 162 0.21 -9.40 0.71
C LEU A 162 -0.41 -10.02 1.96
N PRO A 163 -1.74 -9.97 2.12
CA PRO A 163 -2.39 -10.59 3.28
C PRO A 163 -2.29 -12.11 3.21
N ILE A 164 -1.80 -12.73 4.28
CA ILE A 164 -1.62 -14.17 4.39
C ILE A 164 -2.16 -14.68 5.73
N PHE A 165 -2.36 -15.99 5.82
CA PHE A 165 -2.73 -16.65 7.07
C PHE A 165 -1.54 -16.92 7.97
#